data_8b2558795dd74daad2b3ca774cde08b7
#
_entry.id   8b2558795dd74daad2b3ca774cde08b7
#
_cell.length_a   1.000
_cell.length_b   1.000
_cell.length_c   1.000
_cell.angle_alpha   90.00
_cell.angle_beta   90.00
_cell.angle_gamma   90.00
#
_symmetry.space_group_name_H-M   'P 1'
#
loop_
_entity.id
_entity.type
_entity.pdbx_description
1 polymer ?
#
loop_
_entity_poly.entity_id
_entity_poly.type
_entity_poly.pdbx_seq_one_letter_code
_entity_poly.pdbx_strand_id
1 'polypeptide(L)'
;MSTCVATTLEKRRPLAVDAFVPNPIFSSTHAITIDAPPERVWPWVAQMGGGRAGWYSWDAIDNGGTPSSTRIVPELQAVACGDIVPAIPGAKDAFVVAAVDPPRDLVLTVPDGRGGNAVGWEHRLDPLPGGRTRLIVRGRASSRWLDLARATPPAGHRRIFIERAYAMLARLPRSLLIGFARMGHRVMEARHLRGIQRRSAVASPERGGSHESWRKALLVCGIVSSLLYGAMIGAIRPEGYSLVSQVPSELTAIGAPTRTLWMWLGSAYTALVAAFGWGVWQSAGRNRAVRIVGGLMLAYGSLGLLWPFAAMHQREVLAAGGGTWSDTMHVVLGGVTVLLMFLAIGFGATAFGKRFRLYSIVSGVVLITFGALTFVDAPRLGAGLPTPWIGLWERINIGVFLTWVVVLATVLLRAPRRAAAADLAQV
;
A
#
# COMPACT_ATOMS: atom_id res chain seq x y z
N MET A 1 10.44 -4.19 15.00
CA MET A 1 9.00 -4.15 14.67
C MET A 1 8.23 -4.88 15.77
N SER A 2 7.35 -4.21 16.51
CA SER A 2 6.51 -4.88 17.51
C SER A 2 5.53 -5.82 16.80
N THR A 3 5.62 -7.11 17.09
CA THR A 3 4.76 -8.13 16.48
C THR A 3 3.40 -8.11 17.18
N CYS A 4 2.30 -8.03 16.40
CA CYS A 4 0.93 -8.11 16.95
C CYS A 4 0.56 -9.55 17.30
N VAL A 5 1.43 -10.23 18.06
CA VAL A 5 1.27 -11.66 18.40
C VAL A 5 1.07 -11.82 19.90
N ALA A 6 -0.03 -12.45 20.28
CA ALA A 6 -0.27 -12.86 21.65
C ALA A 6 0.56 -14.10 22.00
N THR A 7 1.11 -14.13 23.22
CA THR A 7 1.80 -15.29 23.77
C THR A 7 0.83 -16.46 24.02
N THR A 8 1.35 -17.66 24.26
CA THR A 8 0.53 -18.82 24.59
C THR A 8 -0.25 -18.62 25.90
N LEU A 9 0.35 -17.94 26.88
CA LEU A 9 -0.29 -17.61 28.15
C LEU A 9 -1.46 -16.63 27.95
N GLU A 10 -1.27 -15.58 27.16
CA GLU A 10 -2.32 -14.60 26.83
C GLU A 10 -3.49 -15.24 26.08
N LYS A 11 -3.22 -16.20 25.21
CA LYS A 11 -4.26 -16.94 24.48
C LYS A 11 -5.10 -17.85 25.39
N ARG A 12 -4.51 -18.40 26.46
CA ARG A 12 -5.16 -19.30 27.42
C ARG A 12 -5.77 -18.59 28.63
N ARG A 13 -5.34 -17.37 28.91
CA ARG A 13 -5.83 -16.57 30.03
C ARG A 13 -7.34 -16.34 29.87
N PRO A 14 -8.16 -16.55 30.90
CA PRO A 14 -9.56 -16.14 30.91
C PRO A 14 -9.67 -14.61 30.74
N LEU A 15 -10.59 -14.18 29.89
CA LEU A 15 -10.91 -12.78 29.63
C LEU A 15 -12.44 -12.61 29.78
N ALA A 16 -12.90 -11.39 30.06
CA ALA A 16 -14.32 -11.10 30.31
C ALA A 16 -15.22 -11.51 29.14
N VAL A 17 -14.76 -11.33 27.88
CA VAL A 17 -15.50 -11.73 26.68
C VAL A 17 -15.80 -13.24 26.64
N ASP A 18 -15.03 -14.06 27.33
CA ASP A 18 -15.22 -15.51 27.34
C ASP A 18 -16.57 -15.90 27.98
N ALA A 19 -17.06 -15.12 28.96
CA ALA A 19 -18.37 -15.30 29.55
C ALA A 19 -19.53 -14.85 28.65
N PHE A 20 -19.31 -13.82 27.85
CA PHE A 20 -20.32 -13.31 26.90
C PHE A 20 -20.51 -14.21 25.68
N VAL A 21 -19.46 -14.92 25.23
CA VAL A 21 -19.50 -15.88 24.13
C VAL A 21 -18.80 -17.18 24.54
N PRO A 22 -19.44 -18.04 25.39
CA PRO A 22 -18.77 -19.18 26.02
C PRO A 22 -18.39 -20.28 25.02
N ASN A 23 -19.19 -20.53 23.98
CA ASN A 23 -19.00 -21.59 22.99
C ASN A 23 -18.72 -21.06 21.59
N PRO A 24 -17.50 -20.50 21.33
CA PRO A 24 -17.20 -19.91 20.04
C PRO A 24 -16.87 -20.96 18.99
N ILE A 25 -17.33 -20.74 17.77
CA ILE A 25 -16.83 -21.45 16.57
C ILE A 25 -15.56 -20.80 16.03
N PHE A 26 -15.30 -19.57 16.43
CA PHE A 26 -14.11 -18.79 16.09
C PHE A 26 -13.63 -18.04 17.33
N SER A 27 -12.33 -18.12 17.61
CA SER A 27 -11.67 -17.31 18.62
C SER A 27 -10.29 -16.91 18.13
N SER A 28 -9.94 -15.65 18.32
CA SER A 28 -8.63 -15.10 17.95
C SER A 28 -8.16 -14.14 19.04
N THR A 29 -6.89 -14.25 19.43
CA THR A 29 -6.27 -13.36 20.42
C THR A 29 -5.02 -12.74 19.81
N HIS A 30 -4.97 -11.42 19.81
CA HIS A 30 -3.84 -10.61 19.38
C HIS A 30 -3.36 -9.72 20.52
N ALA A 31 -2.12 -9.32 20.51
CA ALA A 31 -1.60 -8.42 21.53
C ALA A 31 -0.44 -7.59 21.01
N ILE A 32 -0.31 -6.37 21.53
CA ILE A 32 0.79 -5.46 21.22
C ILE A 32 1.24 -4.73 22.48
N THR A 33 2.55 -4.47 22.59
CA THR A 33 3.07 -3.61 23.66
C THR A 33 3.11 -2.17 23.17
N ILE A 34 2.59 -1.26 23.97
CA ILE A 34 2.50 0.17 23.71
C ILE A 34 3.37 0.90 24.74
N ASP A 35 4.24 1.80 24.30
CA ASP A 35 5.10 2.60 25.18
C ASP A 35 4.34 3.84 25.69
N ALA A 36 3.27 3.58 26.39
CA ALA A 36 2.43 4.55 27.08
C ALA A 36 1.66 3.83 28.18
N PRO A 37 1.36 4.49 29.33
CA PRO A 37 0.57 3.91 30.39
C PRO A 37 -0.90 3.74 29.98
N PRO A 38 -1.67 2.86 30.65
CA PRO A 38 -3.07 2.58 30.30
C PRO A 38 -3.95 3.82 30.18
N GLU A 39 -3.76 4.81 31.05
CA GLU A 39 -4.51 6.08 31.08
C GLU A 39 -4.35 6.90 29.79
N ARG A 40 -3.25 6.71 29.08
CA ARG A 40 -3.01 7.36 27.78
C ARG A 40 -3.47 6.53 26.58
N VAL A 41 -3.57 5.21 26.75
CA VAL A 41 -4.08 4.30 25.73
C VAL A 41 -5.60 4.28 25.73
N TRP A 42 -6.20 4.30 26.92
CA TRP A 42 -7.65 4.20 27.14
C TRP A 42 -8.49 5.18 26.33
N PRO A 43 -8.16 6.50 26.27
CA PRO A 43 -8.96 7.44 25.50
C PRO A 43 -9.11 7.07 24.02
N TRP A 44 -8.14 6.37 23.43
CA TRP A 44 -8.22 5.87 22.08
C TRP A 44 -9.13 4.65 21.95
N VAL A 45 -9.16 3.80 22.95
CA VAL A 45 -10.05 2.64 23.02
C VAL A 45 -11.49 3.08 23.26
N ALA A 46 -11.72 4.02 24.18
CA ALA A 46 -13.04 4.52 24.54
C ALA A 46 -13.79 5.17 23.36
N GLN A 47 -13.09 5.95 22.54
CA GLN A 47 -13.71 6.71 21.44
C GLN A 47 -13.90 5.92 20.15
N MET A 48 -13.36 4.70 20.01
CA MET A 48 -13.41 3.94 18.76
C MET A 48 -14.84 3.58 18.33
N GLY A 49 -15.02 3.28 17.04
CA GLY A 49 -16.32 2.90 16.47
C GLY A 49 -16.52 3.45 15.07
N GLY A 50 -17.29 2.72 14.25
CA GLY A 50 -17.69 3.16 12.91
C GLY A 50 -18.56 4.42 12.99
N GLY A 51 -18.18 5.48 12.26
CA GLY A 51 -18.89 6.77 12.34
C GLY A 51 -18.63 7.56 13.63
N ARG A 52 -17.83 7.04 14.57
CA ARG A 52 -17.30 7.74 15.75
C ARG A 52 -15.87 8.21 15.44
N ALA A 53 -14.87 7.80 16.23
CA ALA A 53 -13.48 8.10 15.95
C ALA A 53 -12.82 7.13 14.94
N GLY A 54 -13.56 6.19 14.38
CA GLY A 54 -13.07 5.11 13.52
C GLY A 54 -12.45 3.96 14.32
N TRP A 55 -12.07 2.89 13.60
CA TRP A 55 -11.46 1.69 14.18
C TRP A 55 -9.94 1.68 14.10
N TYR A 56 -9.32 2.75 13.59
CA TYR A 56 -7.86 2.88 13.38
C TYR A 56 -7.27 1.80 12.50
N SER A 57 -8.09 1.19 11.64
CA SER A 57 -7.78 0.08 10.78
C SER A 57 -7.84 0.48 9.28
N TRP A 58 -8.71 -0.12 8.50
CA TRP A 58 -8.91 0.17 7.09
C TRP A 58 -10.16 1.03 6.89
N ASP A 59 -10.03 2.34 7.03
CA ASP A 59 -11.15 3.29 6.99
C ASP A 59 -12.08 3.13 5.77
N ALA A 60 -11.53 2.71 4.62
CA ALA A 60 -12.31 2.41 3.42
C ALA A 60 -13.24 1.20 3.60
N ILE A 61 -12.93 0.30 4.54
CA ILE A 61 -13.68 -0.94 4.80
C ILE A 61 -14.60 -0.77 6.01
N ASP A 62 -14.07 -0.25 7.11
CA ASP A 62 -14.72 -0.29 8.41
C ASP A 62 -15.22 1.08 8.93
N ASN A 63 -14.92 2.17 8.19
CA ASN A 63 -15.37 3.53 8.56
C ASN A 63 -16.00 4.32 7.41
N GLY A 64 -16.53 3.63 6.40
CA GLY A 64 -17.20 4.26 5.25
C GLY A 64 -16.29 5.19 4.44
N GLY A 65 -14.97 4.99 4.48
CA GLY A 65 -13.97 5.84 3.83
C GLY A 65 -13.61 7.11 4.60
N THR A 66 -14.28 7.40 5.73
CA THR A 66 -13.94 8.52 6.59
C THR A 66 -12.66 8.21 7.39
N PRO A 67 -11.62 9.06 7.34
CA PRO A 67 -10.40 8.82 8.08
C PRO A 67 -10.64 8.74 9.60
N SER A 68 -10.05 7.72 10.25
CA SER A 68 -10.06 7.60 11.71
C SER A 68 -9.40 8.80 12.38
N SER A 69 -9.96 9.25 13.51
CA SER A 69 -9.49 10.43 14.26
C SER A 69 -7.99 10.34 14.61
N THR A 70 -7.32 11.46 14.53
CA THR A 70 -5.93 11.64 14.96
C THR A 70 -5.80 12.39 16.28
N ARG A 71 -6.93 12.73 16.92
CA ARG A 71 -7.03 13.44 18.22
C ARG A 71 -8.02 12.74 19.13
N ILE A 72 -7.89 13.00 20.42
CA ILE A 72 -8.91 12.63 21.40
C ILE A 72 -10.12 13.54 21.19
N VAL A 73 -11.31 12.94 21.17
CA VAL A 73 -12.61 13.60 21.02
C VAL A 73 -13.29 13.55 22.38
N PRO A 74 -13.39 14.68 23.11
CA PRO A 74 -13.90 14.69 24.49
C PRO A 74 -15.30 14.10 24.63
N GLU A 75 -16.16 14.35 23.65
CA GLU A 75 -17.56 13.92 23.63
C GLU A 75 -17.73 12.39 23.51
N LEU A 76 -16.66 11.70 23.12
CA LEU A 76 -16.64 10.24 22.94
C LEU A 76 -15.95 9.48 24.09
N GLN A 77 -15.55 10.19 25.17
CA GLN A 77 -14.81 9.57 26.26
C GLN A 77 -15.70 8.91 27.32
N ALA A 78 -16.92 9.38 27.50
CA ALA A 78 -17.89 8.76 28.38
C ALA A 78 -18.48 7.53 27.67
N VAL A 79 -18.07 6.33 28.12
CA VAL A 79 -18.55 5.04 27.62
C VAL A 79 -19.17 4.27 28.77
N ALA A 80 -20.40 3.82 28.59
CA ALA A 80 -21.16 3.09 29.59
C ALA A 80 -21.71 1.76 29.04
N CYS A 81 -22.00 0.82 29.94
CA CYS A 81 -22.68 -0.42 29.55
C CYS A 81 -24.04 -0.09 28.91
N GLY A 82 -24.32 -0.73 27.78
CA GLY A 82 -25.52 -0.51 26.98
C GLY A 82 -25.34 0.49 25.85
N ASP A 83 -24.24 1.23 25.80
CA ASP A 83 -23.96 2.14 24.69
C ASP A 83 -23.83 1.38 23.36
N ILE A 84 -24.38 1.98 22.31
CA ILE A 84 -24.34 1.43 20.95
C ILE A 84 -23.13 1.99 20.22
N VAL A 85 -22.27 1.12 19.73
CA VAL A 85 -21.10 1.45 18.92
C VAL A 85 -21.31 0.85 17.53
N PRO A 86 -21.59 1.69 16.49
CA PRO A 86 -21.80 1.16 15.14
C PRO A 86 -20.59 0.37 14.65
N ALA A 87 -20.82 -0.82 14.07
CA ALA A 87 -19.75 -1.64 13.51
C ALA A 87 -19.16 -1.00 12.25
N ILE A 88 -20.02 -0.52 11.37
CA ILE A 88 -19.68 0.22 10.15
C ILE A 88 -20.76 1.30 9.94
N PRO A 89 -20.42 2.51 9.50
CA PRO A 89 -21.42 3.53 9.20
C PRO A 89 -22.47 3.03 8.21
N GLY A 90 -23.76 3.12 8.59
CA GLY A 90 -24.87 2.68 7.74
C GLY A 90 -25.11 1.17 7.70
N ALA A 91 -24.36 0.35 8.44
CA ALA A 91 -24.64 -1.07 8.57
C ALA A 91 -25.79 -1.33 9.56
N LYS A 92 -26.49 -2.47 9.39
CA LYS A 92 -27.55 -2.91 10.29
C LYS A 92 -27.03 -3.37 11.66
N ASP A 93 -25.81 -3.85 11.70
CA ASP A 93 -25.20 -4.43 12.89
C ASP A 93 -24.39 -3.38 13.67
N ALA A 94 -24.55 -3.38 14.97
CA ALA A 94 -23.80 -2.53 15.88
C ALA A 94 -23.30 -3.37 17.05
N PHE A 95 -22.22 -2.93 17.66
CA PHE A 95 -21.78 -3.44 18.94
C PHE A 95 -22.55 -2.75 20.05
N VAL A 96 -22.74 -3.48 21.15
CA VAL A 96 -23.22 -2.98 22.44
C VAL A 96 -22.08 -3.09 23.42
N VAL A 97 -21.85 -2.07 24.23
CA VAL A 97 -20.90 -2.13 25.34
C VAL A 97 -21.47 -3.07 26.41
N ALA A 98 -20.89 -4.26 26.52
CA ALA A 98 -21.35 -5.29 27.47
C ALA A 98 -20.69 -5.16 28.84
N ALA A 99 -19.43 -4.68 28.87
CA ALA A 99 -18.70 -4.36 30.09
C ALA A 99 -17.66 -3.26 29.82
N VAL A 100 -17.43 -2.43 30.82
CA VAL A 100 -16.40 -1.36 30.75
C VAL A 100 -15.83 -1.14 32.17
N ASP A 101 -14.49 -1.16 32.25
CA ASP A 101 -13.69 -0.89 33.45
C ASP A 101 -12.50 0.02 33.08
N PRO A 102 -12.69 1.35 33.08
CA PRO A 102 -11.60 2.28 32.72
C PRO A 102 -10.49 2.29 33.79
N PRO A 103 -9.20 2.35 33.41
CA PRO A 103 -8.67 2.32 32.04
C PRO A 103 -8.24 0.92 31.57
N ARG A 104 -8.90 -0.12 32.02
CA ARG A 104 -8.43 -1.52 31.91
C ARG A 104 -9.13 -2.35 30.85
N ASP A 105 -10.45 -2.21 30.72
CA ASP A 105 -11.23 -3.19 29.96
C ASP A 105 -12.41 -2.57 29.23
N LEU A 106 -12.60 -2.98 27.98
CA LEU A 106 -13.79 -2.68 27.19
C LEU A 106 -14.22 -3.94 26.45
N VAL A 107 -15.44 -4.39 26.74
CA VAL A 107 -16.06 -5.54 26.07
C VAL A 107 -17.21 -5.05 25.20
N LEU A 108 -17.11 -5.32 23.92
CA LEU A 108 -18.14 -5.05 22.91
C LEU A 108 -18.79 -6.37 22.50
N THR A 109 -20.09 -6.41 22.36
CA THR A 109 -20.81 -7.60 21.87
C THR A 109 -21.80 -7.25 20.78
N VAL A 110 -22.11 -8.21 19.91
CA VAL A 110 -23.23 -8.14 18.98
C VAL A 110 -24.28 -9.13 19.49
N PRO A 111 -25.45 -8.67 19.95
CA PRO A 111 -26.52 -9.54 20.42
C PRO A 111 -27.02 -10.47 19.30
N ASP A 112 -27.43 -11.68 19.67
CA ASP A 112 -27.95 -12.69 18.72
C ASP A 112 -29.48 -12.63 18.52
N GLY A 113 -30.15 -11.69 19.21
CA GLY A 113 -31.59 -11.53 19.20
C GLY A 113 -32.38 -12.63 19.99
N ARG A 114 -31.67 -13.52 20.73
CA ARG A 114 -32.25 -14.63 21.47
C ARG A 114 -31.78 -14.66 22.94
N GLY A 115 -31.31 -13.54 23.43
CA GLY A 115 -30.81 -13.39 24.80
C GLY A 115 -29.34 -13.75 25.00
N GLY A 116 -28.59 -14.06 23.90
CA GLY A 116 -27.17 -14.29 23.90
C GLY A 116 -26.41 -13.35 22.97
N ASN A 117 -25.12 -13.65 22.75
CA ASN A 117 -24.27 -12.87 21.88
C ASN A 117 -23.73 -13.71 20.71
N ALA A 118 -23.82 -13.14 19.51
CA ALA A 118 -23.26 -13.73 18.30
C ALA A 118 -21.75 -13.47 18.20
N VAL A 119 -21.30 -12.28 18.60
CA VAL A 119 -19.90 -11.85 18.58
C VAL A 119 -19.56 -11.18 19.90
N GLY A 120 -18.32 -11.34 20.34
CA GLY A 120 -17.73 -10.59 21.44
C GLY A 120 -16.33 -10.13 21.06
N TRP A 121 -15.97 -8.92 21.48
CA TRP A 121 -14.68 -8.31 21.21
C TRP A 121 -14.21 -7.52 22.42
N GLU A 122 -13.11 -7.96 23.04
CA GLU A 122 -12.56 -7.35 24.25
C GLU A 122 -11.22 -6.70 23.98
N HIS A 123 -11.04 -5.50 24.56
CA HIS A 123 -9.80 -4.76 24.60
C HIS A 123 -9.33 -4.66 26.05
N ARG A 124 -8.32 -5.45 26.43
CA ARG A 124 -7.73 -5.49 27.75
C ARG A 124 -6.41 -4.75 27.78
N LEU A 125 -6.25 -3.80 28.69
CA LEU A 125 -5.05 -2.99 28.92
C LEU A 125 -4.38 -3.44 30.22
N ASP A 126 -3.31 -4.20 30.11
CA ASP A 126 -2.50 -4.60 31.27
C ASP A 126 -1.30 -3.66 31.42
N PRO A 127 -1.11 -3.03 32.59
CA PRO A 127 0.05 -2.21 32.84
C PRO A 127 1.33 -3.04 32.87
N LEU A 128 2.41 -2.51 32.29
CA LEU A 128 3.73 -3.12 32.28
C LEU A 128 4.75 -2.18 32.96
N PRO A 129 5.84 -2.72 33.52
CA PRO A 129 6.93 -1.91 34.07
C PRO A 129 7.43 -0.86 33.06
N GLY A 130 7.82 0.31 33.58
CA GLY A 130 8.33 1.41 32.76
C GLY A 130 7.25 2.23 32.06
N GLY A 131 6.02 2.28 32.62
CA GLY A 131 4.93 3.11 32.10
C GLY A 131 4.44 2.66 30.72
N ARG A 132 4.45 1.37 30.47
CA ARG A 132 4.00 0.74 29.22
C ARG A 132 2.68 -0.02 29.44
N THR A 133 2.00 -0.33 28.33
CA THR A 133 0.77 -1.09 28.33
C THR A 133 0.90 -2.30 27.43
N ARG A 134 0.42 -3.46 27.88
CA ARG A 134 0.14 -4.60 27.02
C ARG A 134 -1.35 -4.57 26.66
N LEU A 135 -1.64 -4.20 25.40
CA LEU A 135 -2.99 -4.25 24.87
C LEU A 135 -3.23 -5.64 24.30
N ILE A 136 -4.16 -6.37 24.91
CA ILE A 136 -4.61 -7.70 24.48
C ILE A 136 -6.02 -7.53 23.92
N VAL A 137 -6.24 -8.05 22.71
CA VAL A 137 -7.56 -8.02 22.08
C VAL A 137 -7.97 -9.44 21.73
N ARG A 138 -9.18 -9.82 22.18
CA ARG A 138 -9.78 -11.10 21.89
C ARG A 138 -11.12 -10.94 21.20
N GLY A 139 -11.22 -11.49 19.98
CA GLY A 139 -12.46 -11.64 19.25
C GLY A 139 -13.00 -13.06 19.37
N ARG A 140 -14.30 -13.21 19.63
CA ARG A 140 -15.01 -14.48 19.66
C ARG A 140 -16.29 -14.41 18.84
N ALA A 141 -16.65 -15.49 18.14
CA ALA A 141 -17.91 -15.57 17.43
C ALA A 141 -18.55 -16.94 17.68
N SER A 142 -19.83 -16.95 18.05
CA SER A 142 -20.65 -18.16 18.18
C SER A 142 -21.19 -18.62 16.81
N SER A 143 -21.85 -19.78 16.77
CA SER A 143 -22.53 -20.24 15.54
C SER A 143 -23.61 -19.26 15.05
N ARG A 144 -24.19 -18.46 15.96
CA ARG A 144 -25.21 -17.44 15.68
C ARG A 144 -24.70 -16.31 14.79
N TRP A 145 -23.39 -16.03 14.79
CA TRP A 145 -22.79 -15.09 13.86
C TRP A 145 -23.08 -15.43 12.39
N LEU A 146 -23.12 -16.74 12.06
CA LEU A 146 -23.45 -17.18 10.70
C LEU A 146 -24.91 -16.90 10.36
N ASP A 147 -25.80 -17.01 11.34
CA ASP A 147 -27.22 -16.72 11.17
C ASP A 147 -27.43 -15.22 10.91
N LEU A 148 -26.75 -14.35 11.69
CA LEU A 148 -26.80 -12.89 11.47
C LEU A 148 -26.26 -12.49 10.09
N ALA A 149 -25.17 -13.11 9.65
CA ALA A 149 -24.58 -12.83 8.34
C ALA A 149 -25.52 -13.18 7.17
N ARG A 150 -26.41 -14.18 7.39
CA ARG A 150 -27.40 -14.66 6.40
C ARG A 150 -28.77 -13.98 6.52
N ALA A 151 -29.04 -13.35 7.65
CA ALA A 151 -30.34 -12.75 7.95
C ALA A 151 -30.73 -11.70 6.90
N THR A 152 -32.03 -11.66 6.57
CA THR A 152 -32.60 -10.57 5.78
C THR A 152 -32.54 -9.27 6.56
N PRO A 153 -32.11 -8.16 5.98
CA PRO A 153 -32.09 -6.90 6.68
C PRO A 153 -33.52 -6.43 7.00
N PRO A 154 -33.67 -5.59 8.03
CA PRO A 154 -34.96 -4.98 8.37
C PRO A 154 -35.60 -4.25 7.16
N ALA A 155 -36.92 -4.13 7.16
CA ALA A 155 -37.64 -3.38 6.15
C ALA A 155 -37.10 -1.94 6.04
N GLY A 156 -36.84 -1.48 4.83
CA GLY A 156 -36.28 -0.16 4.57
C GLY A 156 -34.74 -0.05 4.63
N HIS A 157 -34.04 -1.05 5.15
CA HIS A 157 -32.57 -1.03 5.17
C HIS A 157 -32.00 -1.45 3.80
N ARG A 158 -31.24 -0.55 3.16
CA ARG A 158 -30.47 -0.87 1.95
C ARG A 158 -29.07 -1.37 2.35
N ARG A 159 -28.77 -2.63 2.04
CA ARG A 159 -27.44 -3.19 2.28
C ARG A 159 -26.35 -2.35 1.65
N ILE A 160 -25.39 -1.91 2.45
CA ILE A 160 -24.16 -1.29 1.96
C ILE A 160 -23.28 -2.34 1.25
N PHE A 161 -22.27 -1.88 0.49
CA PHE A 161 -21.39 -2.78 -0.30
C PHE A 161 -20.79 -3.91 0.53
N ILE A 162 -20.29 -3.59 1.72
CA ILE A 162 -19.67 -4.57 2.64
C ILE A 162 -20.67 -5.63 3.12
N GLU A 163 -21.90 -5.24 3.45
CA GLU A 163 -22.94 -6.20 3.83
C GLU A 163 -23.31 -7.14 2.67
N ARG A 164 -23.28 -6.66 1.42
CA ARG A 164 -23.50 -7.48 0.24
C ARG A 164 -22.38 -8.50 0.04
N ALA A 165 -21.11 -8.03 0.17
CA ALA A 165 -19.95 -8.90 0.10
C ALA A 165 -19.97 -9.96 1.20
N TYR A 166 -20.35 -9.58 2.42
CA TYR A 166 -20.47 -10.48 3.57
C TYR A 166 -21.58 -11.52 3.35
N ALA A 167 -22.75 -11.10 2.84
CA ALA A 167 -23.86 -12.01 2.52
C ALA A 167 -23.50 -13.00 1.39
N MET A 168 -22.65 -12.59 0.45
CA MET A 168 -22.12 -13.49 -0.59
C MET A 168 -21.14 -14.50 0.01
N LEU A 169 -20.21 -14.05 0.84
CA LEU A 169 -19.24 -14.92 1.53
C LEU A 169 -19.94 -15.90 2.47
N ALA A 170 -21.04 -15.50 3.13
CA ALA A 170 -21.82 -16.34 4.02
C ALA A 170 -22.48 -17.56 3.35
N ARG A 171 -22.49 -17.61 1.99
CA ARG A 171 -22.95 -18.77 1.20
C ARG A 171 -21.88 -19.85 1.08
N LEU A 172 -20.62 -19.53 1.38
CA LEU A 172 -19.52 -20.50 1.32
C LEU A 172 -19.70 -21.61 2.37
N PRO A 173 -19.10 -22.79 2.16
CA PRO A 173 -18.98 -23.82 3.18
C PRO A 173 -18.39 -23.25 4.47
N ARG A 174 -18.92 -23.70 5.63
CA ARG A 174 -18.56 -23.18 6.96
C ARG A 174 -17.05 -23.13 7.19
N SER A 175 -16.32 -24.19 6.79
CA SER A 175 -14.86 -24.28 6.96
C SER A 175 -14.11 -23.18 6.18
N LEU A 176 -14.51 -22.93 4.95
CA LEU A 176 -13.92 -21.88 4.10
C LEU A 176 -14.24 -20.48 4.65
N LEU A 177 -15.51 -20.26 5.06
CA LEU A 177 -15.91 -18.98 5.65
C LEU A 177 -15.12 -18.66 6.93
N ILE A 178 -14.96 -19.65 7.81
CA ILE A 178 -14.14 -19.47 9.04
C ILE A 178 -12.66 -19.23 8.68
N GLY A 179 -12.13 -19.89 7.64
CA GLY A 179 -10.78 -19.65 7.14
C GLY A 179 -10.58 -18.20 6.66
N PHE A 180 -11.48 -17.70 5.82
CA PHE A 180 -11.48 -16.31 5.35
C PHE A 180 -11.65 -15.32 6.50
N ALA A 181 -12.57 -15.59 7.43
CA ALA A 181 -12.77 -14.75 8.61
C ALA A 181 -11.50 -14.67 9.48
N ARG A 182 -10.80 -15.79 9.69
CA ARG A 182 -9.52 -15.81 10.44
C ARG A 182 -8.46 -14.95 9.78
N MET A 183 -8.31 -15.07 8.47
CA MET A 183 -7.33 -14.32 7.71
C MET A 183 -7.66 -12.81 7.71
N GLY A 184 -8.90 -12.46 7.38
CA GLY A 184 -9.38 -11.08 7.36
C GLY A 184 -9.26 -10.41 8.72
N HIS A 185 -9.74 -11.08 9.79
CA HIS A 185 -9.64 -10.59 11.16
C HIS A 185 -8.18 -10.36 11.57
N ARG A 186 -7.28 -11.30 11.27
CA ARG A 186 -5.84 -11.15 11.58
C ARG A 186 -5.22 -9.90 10.93
N VAL A 187 -5.55 -9.63 9.67
CA VAL A 187 -5.03 -8.48 8.92
C VAL A 187 -5.60 -7.17 9.47
N MET A 188 -6.91 -7.12 9.71
CA MET A 188 -7.58 -5.93 10.25
C MET A 188 -7.14 -5.64 11.67
N GLU A 189 -7.08 -6.66 12.54
CA GLU A 189 -6.68 -6.55 13.93
C GLU A 189 -5.23 -6.07 14.08
N ALA A 190 -4.31 -6.60 13.26
CA ALA A 190 -2.93 -6.15 13.27
C ALA A 190 -2.79 -4.66 12.91
N ARG A 191 -3.65 -4.14 12.05
CA ARG A 191 -3.67 -2.72 11.69
C ARG A 191 -4.34 -1.87 12.77
N HIS A 192 -5.45 -2.35 13.34
CA HIS A 192 -6.15 -1.75 14.47
C HIS A 192 -5.22 -1.54 15.67
N LEU A 193 -4.56 -2.59 16.13
CA LEU A 193 -3.60 -2.54 17.24
C LEU A 193 -2.45 -1.55 16.99
N ARG A 194 -1.87 -1.58 15.78
CA ARG A 194 -0.84 -0.60 15.39
C ARG A 194 -1.40 0.82 15.29
N GLY A 195 -2.67 0.95 14.91
CA GLY A 195 -3.40 2.22 14.86
C GLY A 195 -3.51 2.86 16.23
N ILE A 196 -3.90 2.10 17.25
CA ILE A 196 -3.94 2.52 18.66
C ILE A 196 -2.51 2.82 19.16
N GLN A 197 -1.55 1.90 18.95
CA GLN A 197 -0.16 2.08 19.36
C GLN A 197 0.43 3.41 18.85
N ARG A 198 0.22 3.74 17.57
CA ARG A 198 0.77 4.97 16.98
C ARG A 198 0.17 6.23 17.58
N ARG A 199 -1.10 6.20 17.97
CA ARG A 199 -1.83 7.33 18.54
C ARG A 199 -1.53 7.53 20.02
N SER A 200 -1.37 6.42 20.76
CA SER A 200 -1.11 6.43 22.21
C SER A 200 0.36 6.69 22.54
N ALA A 201 1.28 6.34 21.64
CA ALA A 201 2.70 6.54 21.89
C ALA A 201 2.98 8.03 22.09
N VAL A 202 3.68 8.36 23.17
CA VAL A 202 4.30 9.68 23.34
C VAL A 202 5.11 9.95 22.08
N ALA A 203 5.04 11.15 21.55
CA ALA A 203 5.94 11.58 20.49
C ALA A 203 7.38 11.55 21.04
N SER A 204 7.96 10.35 21.03
CA SER A 204 9.39 10.20 21.31
C SER A 204 10.12 10.78 20.11
N PRO A 205 11.06 11.71 20.28
CA PRO A 205 11.82 12.30 19.18
C PRO A 205 12.48 11.24 18.28
N GLU A 206 12.79 10.07 18.83
CA GLU A 206 13.51 8.98 18.15
C GLU A 206 12.65 8.16 17.17
N ARG A 207 11.32 8.06 17.33
CA ARG A 207 10.48 7.26 16.41
C ARG A 207 10.07 8.01 15.15
N GLY A 208 10.04 9.32 15.19
CA GLY A 208 9.92 10.16 13.99
C GLY A 208 11.12 9.98 13.06
N GLY A 209 12.31 9.75 13.63
CA GLY A 209 13.57 9.55 12.92
C GLY A 209 13.59 8.26 12.09
N SER A 210 13.13 7.11 12.62
CA SER A 210 13.21 5.84 11.92
C SER A 210 12.28 5.76 10.70
N HIS A 211 11.05 6.25 10.80
CA HIS A 211 10.12 6.31 9.67
C HIS A 211 10.56 7.33 8.61
N GLU A 212 11.11 8.45 9.04
CA GLU A 212 11.64 9.47 8.14
C GLU A 212 12.91 8.98 7.44
N SER A 213 13.80 8.29 8.14
CA SER A 213 15.00 7.67 7.58
C SER A 213 14.64 6.59 6.56
N TRP A 214 13.66 5.74 6.87
CA TRP A 214 13.18 4.71 5.95
C TRP A 214 12.55 5.32 4.68
N ARG A 215 11.69 6.33 4.83
CA ARG A 215 11.12 7.06 3.68
C ARG A 215 12.22 7.68 2.81
N LYS A 216 13.21 8.33 3.42
CA LYS A 216 14.36 8.90 2.70
C LYS A 216 15.17 7.83 1.98
N ALA A 217 15.41 6.68 2.61
CA ALA A 217 16.09 5.56 1.98
C ALA A 217 15.32 5.06 0.73
N LEU A 218 14.00 4.92 0.82
CA LEU A 218 13.15 4.57 -0.32
C LEU A 218 13.21 5.61 -1.45
N LEU A 219 13.25 6.91 -1.13
CA LEU A 219 13.38 7.96 -2.13
C LEU A 219 14.76 7.97 -2.78
N VAL A 220 15.83 7.67 -2.03
CA VAL A 220 17.19 7.52 -2.57
C VAL A 220 17.26 6.36 -3.58
N CYS A 221 16.44 5.31 -3.43
CA CYS A 221 16.36 4.24 -4.43
C CYS A 221 16.03 4.77 -5.84
N GLY A 222 15.28 5.87 -5.97
CA GLY A 222 15.02 6.51 -7.26
C GLY A 222 16.28 7.12 -7.89
N ILE A 223 17.16 7.72 -7.10
CA ILE A 223 18.44 8.24 -7.56
C ILE A 223 19.37 7.09 -7.96
N VAL A 224 19.48 6.08 -7.09
CA VAL A 224 20.35 4.91 -7.31
C VAL A 224 19.88 4.13 -8.55
N SER A 225 18.58 3.91 -8.74
CA SER A 225 18.04 3.22 -9.91
C SER A 225 18.35 3.97 -11.19
N SER A 226 18.21 5.31 -11.19
CA SER A 226 18.50 6.14 -12.35
C SER A 226 19.98 6.12 -12.71
N LEU A 227 20.88 6.18 -11.74
CA LEU A 227 22.32 6.08 -11.95
C LEU A 227 22.72 4.68 -12.45
N LEU A 228 22.15 3.63 -11.86
CA LEU A 228 22.39 2.24 -12.28
C LEU A 228 22.00 2.05 -13.75
N TYR A 229 20.77 2.41 -14.12
CA TYR A 229 20.31 2.21 -15.50
C TYR A 229 21.05 3.10 -16.49
N GLY A 230 21.37 4.34 -16.11
CA GLY A 230 22.20 5.23 -16.92
C GLY A 230 23.59 4.64 -17.18
N ALA A 231 24.23 4.06 -16.16
CA ALA A 231 25.50 3.37 -16.31
C ALA A 231 25.39 2.11 -17.21
N MET A 232 24.31 1.34 -17.06
CA MET A 232 24.05 0.16 -17.90
C MET A 232 23.98 0.53 -19.38
N ILE A 233 23.16 1.50 -19.76
CA ILE A 233 22.97 1.90 -21.16
C ILE A 233 24.18 2.62 -21.77
N GLY A 234 25.08 3.15 -20.94
CA GLY A 234 26.29 3.87 -21.38
C GLY A 234 27.55 3.01 -21.44
N ALA A 235 27.75 2.12 -20.46
CA ALA A 235 29.02 1.43 -20.23
C ALA A 235 29.01 -0.06 -20.59
N ILE A 236 27.87 -0.78 -20.39
CA ILE A 236 27.80 -2.22 -20.61
C ILE A 236 27.43 -2.52 -22.06
N ARG A 237 28.44 -2.72 -22.88
CA ARG A 237 28.27 -3.02 -24.31
C ARG A 237 29.37 -3.95 -24.82
N PRO A 238 29.08 -4.82 -25.79
CA PRO A 238 30.11 -5.60 -26.48
C PRO A 238 30.91 -4.73 -27.47
N GLU A 239 32.04 -5.23 -27.89
CA GLU A 239 32.84 -4.61 -28.93
C GLU A 239 32.04 -4.49 -30.25
N GLY A 240 32.17 -3.38 -30.95
CA GLY A 240 31.42 -3.09 -32.19
C GLY A 240 29.99 -2.56 -31.99
N TYR A 241 29.46 -2.52 -30.75
CA TYR A 241 28.12 -1.99 -30.50
C TYR A 241 28.09 -0.44 -30.62
N SER A 242 27.17 0.10 -31.43
CA SER A 242 26.98 1.52 -31.64
C SER A 242 25.89 2.11 -30.71
N LEU A 243 26.27 3.05 -29.85
CA LEU A 243 25.33 3.78 -29.03
C LEU A 243 24.33 4.64 -29.82
N VAL A 244 24.67 4.99 -31.03
CA VAL A 244 23.86 5.89 -31.86
C VAL A 244 22.85 5.12 -32.70
N SER A 245 23.25 4.00 -33.31
CA SER A 245 22.45 3.25 -34.27
C SER A 245 21.85 1.95 -33.70
N GLN A 246 22.19 1.57 -32.48
CA GLN A 246 21.68 0.38 -31.83
C GLN A 246 20.96 0.69 -30.53
N VAL A 247 19.77 0.06 -30.35
CA VAL A 247 18.90 0.28 -29.21
C VAL A 247 19.41 -0.47 -27.95
N PRO A 248 19.21 0.07 -26.73
CA PRO A 248 19.57 -0.63 -25.49
C PRO A 248 19.00 -2.04 -25.36
N SER A 249 17.84 -2.30 -25.93
CA SER A 249 17.20 -3.61 -25.92
C SER A 249 17.98 -4.70 -26.68
N GLU A 250 18.81 -4.33 -27.66
CA GLU A 250 19.70 -5.27 -28.34
C GLU A 250 20.76 -5.87 -27.37
N LEU A 251 21.11 -5.14 -26.30
CA LEU A 251 22.00 -5.63 -25.25
C LEU A 251 21.40 -6.75 -24.40
N THR A 252 20.06 -6.87 -24.41
CA THR A 252 19.30 -7.91 -23.73
C THR A 252 18.68 -8.94 -24.67
N ALA A 253 18.96 -8.82 -25.98
CA ALA A 253 18.40 -9.69 -26.99
C ALA A 253 18.78 -11.17 -26.76
N ILE A 254 17.98 -12.08 -27.30
CA ILE A 254 18.25 -13.51 -27.26
C ILE A 254 19.58 -13.78 -27.98
N GLY A 255 20.54 -14.41 -27.28
CA GLY A 255 21.87 -14.67 -27.81
C GLY A 255 22.88 -13.52 -27.61
N ALA A 256 22.50 -12.35 -27.09
CA ALA A 256 23.45 -11.30 -26.80
C ALA A 256 24.40 -11.67 -25.66
N PRO A 257 25.73 -11.42 -25.79
CA PRO A 257 26.71 -11.79 -24.76
C PRO A 257 26.50 -11.05 -23.43
N THR A 258 25.89 -9.89 -23.47
CA THR A 258 25.60 -9.05 -22.29
C THR A 258 24.30 -9.43 -21.59
N ARG A 259 23.44 -10.28 -22.19
CA ARG A 259 22.10 -10.60 -21.69
C ARG A 259 22.05 -10.99 -20.22
N THR A 260 22.89 -11.95 -19.79
CA THR A 260 22.88 -12.45 -18.41
C THR A 260 23.15 -11.33 -17.40
N LEU A 261 24.17 -10.51 -17.67
CA LEU A 261 24.52 -9.38 -16.81
C LEU A 261 23.37 -8.35 -16.76
N TRP A 262 22.79 -8.02 -17.92
CA TRP A 262 21.66 -7.11 -18.02
C TRP A 262 20.41 -7.60 -17.28
N MET A 263 20.16 -8.91 -17.29
CA MET A 263 19.05 -9.53 -16.54
C MET A 263 19.20 -9.32 -15.03
N TRP A 264 20.37 -9.54 -14.48
CA TRP A 264 20.64 -9.34 -13.05
C TRP A 264 20.53 -7.85 -12.65
N LEU A 265 21.19 -6.97 -13.40
CA LEU A 265 21.17 -5.55 -13.12
C LEU A 265 19.77 -4.94 -13.37
N GLY A 266 19.05 -5.42 -14.38
CA GLY A 266 17.66 -5.04 -14.65
C GLY A 266 16.71 -5.46 -13.52
N SER A 267 16.93 -6.63 -12.93
CA SER A 267 16.16 -7.06 -11.74
C SER A 267 16.43 -6.15 -10.54
N ALA A 268 17.68 -5.78 -10.31
CA ALA A 268 18.06 -4.82 -9.27
C ALA A 268 17.43 -3.44 -9.52
N TYR A 269 17.48 -2.96 -10.76
CA TYR A 269 16.81 -1.72 -11.19
C TYR A 269 15.30 -1.76 -10.90
N THR A 270 14.63 -2.83 -11.29
CA THR A 270 13.20 -3.07 -11.07
C THR A 270 12.83 -2.98 -9.58
N ALA A 271 13.60 -3.65 -8.72
CA ALA A 271 13.39 -3.62 -7.26
C ALA A 271 13.58 -2.19 -6.70
N LEU A 272 14.61 -1.48 -7.13
CA LEU A 272 14.89 -0.10 -6.71
C LEU A 272 13.79 0.86 -7.15
N VAL A 273 13.26 0.72 -8.37
CA VAL A 273 12.15 1.57 -8.86
C VAL A 273 10.87 1.29 -8.10
N ALA A 274 10.55 0.02 -7.80
CA ALA A 274 9.39 -0.32 -6.98
C ALA A 274 9.53 0.24 -5.55
N ALA A 275 10.71 0.14 -4.95
CA ALA A 275 11.01 0.74 -3.65
C ALA A 275 10.84 2.28 -3.68
N PHE A 276 11.34 2.93 -4.74
CA PHE A 276 11.13 4.36 -4.96
C PHE A 276 9.66 4.72 -5.08
N GLY A 277 8.90 3.99 -5.91
CA GLY A 277 7.45 4.20 -6.06
C GLY A 277 6.71 4.13 -4.73
N TRP A 278 7.09 3.19 -3.88
CA TRP A 278 6.57 3.10 -2.51
C TRP A 278 6.97 4.30 -1.65
N GLY A 279 8.21 4.79 -1.76
CA GLY A 279 8.69 6.01 -1.10
C GLY A 279 7.91 7.26 -1.51
N VAL A 280 7.63 7.41 -2.83
CA VAL A 280 6.79 8.48 -3.38
C VAL A 280 5.36 8.38 -2.83
N TRP A 281 4.76 7.20 -2.85
CA TRP A 281 3.42 6.95 -2.29
C TRP A 281 3.33 7.35 -0.82
N GLN A 282 4.32 6.96 -0.01
CA GLN A 282 4.38 7.34 1.41
C GLN A 282 4.58 8.86 1.63
N SER A 283 5.18 9.54 0.65
CA SER A 283 5.43 10.98 0.70
C SER A 283 4.20 11.82 0.31
N ALA A 284 3.15 11.20 -0.21
CA ALA A 284 2.00 11.88 -0.79
C ALA A 284 1.18 12.69 0.23
N GLY A 285 1.09 12.23 1.50
CA GLY A 285 0.20 12.87 2.46
C GLY A 285 -1.22 13.04 1.89
N ARG A 286 -1.69 14.29 1.78
CA ARG A 286 -2.98 14.66 1.15
C ARG A 286 -2.87 14.94 -0.36
N ASN A 287 -1.67 15.02 -0.92
CA ASN A 287 -1.45 15.33 -2.34
C ASN A 287 -1.79 14.12 -3.23
N ARG A 288 -2.96 14.17 -3.89
CA ARG A 288 -3.45 13.11 -4.77
C ARG A 288 -2.53 12.86 -5.96
N ALA A 289 -1.95 13.92 -6.54
CA ALA A 289 -1.06 13.79 -7.69
C ALA A 289 0.20 13.01 -7.34
N VAL A 290 0.85 13.31 -6.20
CA VAL A 290 2.00 12.53 -5.70
C VAL A 290 1.63 11.08 -5.44
N ARG A 291 0.42 10.81 -4.93
CA ARG A 291 -0.05 9.44 -4.69
C ARG A 291 -0.22 8.67 -6.00
N ILE A 292 -0.78 9.31 -7.04
CA ILE A 292 -0.92 8.71 -8.37
C ILE A 292 0.46 8.43 -8.96
N VAL A 293 1.39 9.38 -8.88
CA VAL A 293 2.79 9.18 -9.34
C VAL A 293 3.42 7.98 -8.62
N GLY A 294 3.27 7.86 -7.31
CA GLY A 294 3.76 6.71 -6.55
C GLY A 294 3.18 5.38 -7.05
N GLY A 295 1.87 5.34 -7.32
CA GLY A 295 1.20 4.18 -7.90
C GLY A 295 1.70 3.84 -9.31
N LEU A 296 1.89 4.84 -10.17
CA LEU A 296 2.44 4.66 -11.51
C LEU A 296 3.89 4.15 -11.49
N MET A 297 4.72 4.65 -10.56
CA MET A 297 6.09 4.15 -10.39
C MET A 297 6.13 2.71 -9.85
N LEU A 298 5.17 2.33 -8.98
CA LEU A 298 5.01 0.94 -8.55
C LEU A 298 4.59 0.04 -9.73
N ALA A 299 3.63 0.49 -10.54
CA ALA A 299 3.20 -0.24 -11.74
C ALA A 299 4.37 -0.40 -12.74
N TYR A 300 5.12 0.67 -12.98
CA TYR A 300 6.31 0.65 -13.83
C TYR A 300 7.37 -0.33 -13.31
N GLY A 301 7.68 -0.29 -12.01
CA GLY A 301 8.59 -1.26 -11.39
C GLY A 301 8.07 -2.70 -11.51
N SER A 302 6.77 -2.93 -11.28
CA SER A 302 6.17 -4.26 -11.42
C SER A 302 6.20 -4.78 -12.86
N LEU A 303 5.99 -3.89 -13.84
CA LEU A 303 6.11 -4.21 -15.25
C LEU A 303 7.52 -4.71 -15.62
N GLY A 304 8.54 -4.22 -14.90
CA GLY A 304 9.93 -4.64 -15.04
C GLY A 304 10.15 -6.15 -14.88
N LEU A 305 9.28 -6.82 -14.11
CA LEU A 305 9.33 -8.28 -13.92
C LEU A 305 8.93 -9.07 -15.18
N LEU A 306 8.29 -8.45 -16.15
CA LEU A 306 7.85 -9.09 -17.40
C LEU A 306 8.92 -9.05 -18.51
N TRP A 307 9.91 -8.17 -18.42
CA TRP A 307 10.94 -8.02 -19.44
C TRP A 307 11.72 -9.31 -19.77
N PRO A 308 12.03 -10.21 -18.80
CA PRO A 308 12.67 -11.49 -19.11
C PRO A 308 11.89 -12.37 -20.09
N PHE A 309 10.56 -12.24 -20.09
CA PHE A 309 9.65 -13.02 -20.91
C PHE A 309 9.34 -12.37 -22.27
N ALA A 310 9.74 -11.12 -22.45
CA ALA A 310 9.55 -10.32 -23.66
C ALA A 310 10.90 -9.91 -24.27
N ALA A 311 11.83 -10.82 -24.34
CA ALA A 311 13.13 -10.55 -24.96
C ALA A 311 12.99 -10.51 -26.48
N MET A 312 13.63 -9.53 -27.13
CA MET A 312 13.71 -9.46 -28.58
C MET A 312 14.84 -10.37 -29.10
N HIS A 313 14.76 -10.75 -30.37
CA HIS A 313 15.88 -11.36 -31.08
C HIS A 313 16.87 -10.28 -31.56
N GLN A 314 18.07 -10.75 -31.93
CA GLN A 314 19.05 -9.87 -32.56
C GLN A 314 18.55 -9.39 -33.95
N ARG A 315 19.00 -8.20 -34.41
CA ARG A 315 18.51 -7.58 -35.64
C ARG A 315 18.70 -8.48 -36.86
N GLU A 316 19.77 -9.28 -36.91
CA GLU A 316 20.08 -10.20 -38.00
C GLU A 316 19.01 -11.32 -38.10
N VAL A 317 18.54 -11.85 -36.94
CA VAL A 317 17.49 -12.85 -36.86
C VAL A 317 16.14 -12.25 -37.31
N LEU A 318 15.84 -11.03 -36.82
CA LEU A 318 14.60 -10.33 -37.20
C LEU A 318 14.57 -10.02 -38.72
N ALA A 319 15.69 -9.55 -39.29
CA ALA A 319 15.83 -9.28 -40.72
C ALA A 319 15.69 -10.54 -41.58
N ALA A 320 16.07 -11.71 -41.06
CA ALA A 320 15.88 -13.01 -41.71
C ALA A 320 14.44 -13.58 -41.57
N GLY A 321 13.51 -12.84 -40.94
CA GLY A 321 12.14 -13.28 -40.72
C GLY A 321 11.98 -14.21 -39.50
N GLY A 322 13.00 -14.32 -38.64
CA GLY A 322 12.99 -15.20 -37.45
C GLY A 322 12.28 -14.59 -36.22
N GLY A 323 11.48 -13.55 -36.40
CA GLY A 323 10.71 -12.93 -35.33
C GLY A 323 9.65 -13.87 -34.71
N THR A 324 9.47 -13.75 -33.41
CA THR A 324 8.50 -14.59 -32.65
C THR A 324 7.50 -13.72 -31.88
N TRP A 325 6.56 -14.35 -31.17
CA TRP A 325 5.63 -13.66 -30.26
C TRP A 325 6.36 -12.84 -29.19
N SER A 326 7.55 -13.25 -28.78
CA SER A 326 8.36 -12.52 -27.79
C SER A 326 8.75 -11.12 -28.29
N ASP A 327 9.05 -10.97 -29.58
CA ASP A 327 9.39 -9.68 -30.20
C ASP A 327 8.18 -8.75 -30.24
N THR A 328 7.00 -9.27 -30.56
CA THR A 328 5.73 -8.51 -30.47
C THR A 328 5.47 -8.05 -29.04
N MET A 329 5.62 -8.93 -28.06
CA MET A 329 5.47 -8.59 -26.63
C MET A 329 6.51 -7.55 -26.18
N HIS A 330 7.72 -7.57 -26.73
CA HIS A 330 8.75 -6.56 -26.48
C HIS A 330 8.28 -5.15 -26.88
N VAL A 331 7.74 -5.01 -28.08
CA VAL A 331 7.22 -3.73 -28.58
C VAL A 331 6.02 -3.25 -27.76
N VAL A 332 5.08 -4.15 -27.45
CA VAL A 332 3.92 -3.84 -26.58
C VAL A 332 4.36 -3.38 -25.19
N LEU A 333 5.29 -4.11 -24.58
CA LEU A 333 5.80 -3.78 -23.25
C LEU A 333 6.55 -2.44 -23.25
N GLY A 334 7.31 -2.16 -24.32
CA GLY A 334 7.95 -0.87 -24.55
C GLY A 334 6.93 0.28 -24.59
N GLY A 335 5.87 0.10 -25.37
CA GLY A 335 4.78 1.08 -25.46
C GLY A 335 4.09 1.34 -24.11
N VAL A 336 3.77 0.29 -23.37
CA VAL A 336 3.18 0.40 -22.00
C VAL A 336 4.16 1.10 -21.06
N THR A 337 5.45 0.80 -21.15
CA THR A 337 6.50 1.44 -20.35
C THR A 337 6.54 2.96 -20.59
N VAL A 338 6.59 3.39 -21.85
CA VAL A 338 6.59 4.81 -22.23
C VAL A 338 5.30 5.51 -21.79
N LEU A 339 4.15 4.83 -21.90
CA LEU A 339 2.87 5.36 -21.40
C LEU A 339 2.92 5.61 -19.89
N LEU A 340 3.41 4.66 -19.11
CA LEU A 340 3.56 4.83 -17.65
C LEU A 340 4.51 5.97 -17.29
N MET A 341 5.63 6.10 -18.01
CA MET A 341 6.56 7.22 -17.86
C MET A 341 5.87 8.56 -18.12
N PHE A 342 5.13 8.66 -19.23
CA PHE A 342 4.41 9.88 -19.62
C PHE A 342 3.34 10.26 -18.61
N LEU A 343 2.53 9.29 -18.15
CA LEU A 343 1.53 9.52 -17.13
C LEU A 343 2.16 9.98 -15.80
N ALA A 344 3.29 9.37 -15.40
CA ALA A 344 3.99 9.76 -14.17
C ALA A 344 4.49 11.21 -14.25
N ILE A 345 5.08 11.61 -15.37
CA ILE A 345 5.51 13.00 -15.62
C ILE A 345 4.31 13.95 -15.65
N GLY A 346 3.22 13.59 -16.33
CA GLY A 346 2.00 14.39 -16.46
C GLY A 346 1.33 14.67 -15.11
N PHE A 347 1.09 13.63 -14.30
CA PHE A 347 0.56 13.82 -12.96
C PHE A 347 1.56 14.53 -12.04
N GLY A 348 2.85 14.25 -12.20
CA GLY A 348 3.93 14.95 -11.50
C GLY A 348 3.92 16.45 -11.75
N ALA A 349 3.63 16.89 -12.98
CA ALA A 349 3.53 18.30 -13.35
C ALA A 349 2.46 19.06 -12.53
N THR A 350 1.46 18.36 -12.03
CA THR A 350 0.40 18.95 -11.18
C THR A 350 0.69 18.90 -9.68
N ALA A 351 1.76 18.19 -9.28
CA ALA A 351 2.05 17.87 -7.89
C ALA A 351 2.74 18.99 -7.11
N PHE A 352 3.51 19.85 -7.82
CA PHE A 352 4.40 20.84 -7.20
C PHE A 352 4.27 22.20 -7.91
N GLY A 353 5.04 23.20 -7.43
CA GLY A 353 4.99 24.58 -7.92
C GLY A 353 5.38 24.76 -9.39
N LYS A 354 5.24 26.01 -9.89
CA LYS A 354 5.38 26.39 -11.32
C LYS A 354 6.69 25.90 -11.97
N ARG A 355 7.83 25.95 -11.25
CA ARG A 355 9.14 25.53 -11.78
C ARG A 355 9.18 24.03 -12.09
N PHE A 356 8.69 23.19 -11.16
CA PHE A 356 8.63 21.75 -11.37
C PHE A 356 7.61 21.38 -12.47
N ARG A 357 6.50 22.12 -12.56
CA ARG A 357 5.52 21.95 -13.64
C ARG A 357 6.14 22.18 -15.00
N LEU A 358 6.83 23.33 -15.19
CA LEU A 358 7.48 23.63 -16.47
C LEU A 358 8.52 22.58 -16.83
N TYR A 359 9.36 22.18 -15.87
CA TYR A 359 10.34 21.11 -16.05
C TYR A 359 9.67 19.79 -16.47
N SER A 360 8.59 19.39 -15.81
CA SER A 360 7.86 18.16 -16.16
C SER A 360 7.21 18.24 -17.55
N ILE A 361 6.65 19.40 -17.94
CA ILE A 361 6.09 19.59 -19.28
C ILE A 361 7.19 19.43 -20.34
N VAL A 362 8.32 20.09 -20.17
CA VAL A 362 9.47 19.97 -21.09
C VAL A 362 9.95 18.51 -21.15
N SER A 363 10.10 17.85 -20.01
CA SER A 363 10.47 16.43 -19.95
C SER A 363 9.47 15.54 -20.69
N GLY A 364 8.16 15.80 -20.55
CA GLY A 364 7.11 15.06 -21.24
C GLY A 364 7.15 15.26 -22.77
N VAL A 365 7.38 16.49 -23.21
CA VAL A 365 7.55 16.80 -24.65
C VAL A 365 8.75 16.06 -25.22
N VAL A 366 9.91 16.13 -24.55
CA VAL A 366 11.13 15.42 -24.99
C VAL A 366 10.88 13.90 -25.03
N LEU A 367 10.27 13.35 -23.98
CA LEU A 367 9.96 11.91 -23.88
C LEU A 367 9.09 11.45 -25.06
N ILE A 368 8.02 12.18 -25.37
CA ILE A 368 7.11 11.81 -26.46
C ILE A 368 7.80 11.96 -27.81
N THR A 369 8.52 13.07 -28.05
CA THR A 369 9.18 13.32 -29.33
C THR A 369 10.16 12.20 -29.64
N PHE A 370 11.08 11.89 -28.73
CA PHE A 370 12.10 10.87 -28.97
C PHE A 370 11.55 9.45 -28.88
N GLY A 371 10.50 9.20 -28.09
CA GLY A 371 9.77 7.95 -28.11
C GLY A 371 9.07 7.69 -29.44
N ALA A 372 8.42 8.71 -30.03
CA ALA A 372 7.77 8.62 -31.35
C ALA A 372 8.80 8.37 -32.46
N LEU A 373 9.93 9.08 -32.44
CA LEU A 373 11.00 8.86 -33.40
C LEU A 373 11.55 7.43 -33.35
N THR A 374 11.77 6.92 -32.14
CA THR A 374 12.17 5.51 -31.92
C THR A 374 11.13 4.54 -32.46
N PHE A 375 9.84 4.79 -32.19
CA PHE A 375 8.74 3.92 -32.60
C PHE A 375 8.57 3.89 -34.14
N VAL A 376 8.72 5.04 -34.81
CA VAL A 376 8.64 5.14 -36.28
C VAL A 376 9.79 4.37 -36.95
N ASP A 377 10.98 4.36 -36.33
CA ASP A 377 12.15 3.66 -36.89
C ASP A 377 12.22 2.16 -36.51
N ALA A 378 11.48 1.73 -35.46
CA ALA A 378 11.53 0.36 -35.00
C ALA A 378 11.21 -0.72 -36.07
N PRO A 379 10.22 -0.55 -37.00
CA PRO A 379 9.97 -1.51 -38.07
C PRO A 379 11.14 -1.74 -39.01
N ARG A 380 12.05 -0.74 -39.14
CA ARG A 380 13.25 -0.84 -39.99
C ARG A 380 14.24 -1.88 -39.46
N LEU A 381 14.26 -2.14 -38.13
CA LEU A 381 15.08 -3.21 -37.55
C LEU A 381 14.67 -4.56 -38.09
N GLY A 382 13.35 -4.86 -38.10
CA GLY A 382 12.81 -6.10 -38.65
C GLY A 382 12.94 -6.25 -40.15
N ALA A 383 13.04 -5.11 -40.85
CA ALA A 383 13.24 -5.08 -42.31
C ALA A 383 14.74 -5.13 -42.72
N GLY A 384 15.67 -5.20 -41.78
CA GLY A 384 17.11 -5.16 -42.07
C GLY A 384 17.60 -3.81 -42.64
N LEU A 385 16.81 -2.74 -42.47
CA LEU A 385 17.14 -1.42 -42.98
C LEU A 385 18.02 -0.62 -42.01
N PRO A 386 18.86 0.32 -42.49
CA PRO A 386 19.67 1.17 -41.63
C PRO A 386 18.85 2.00 -40.65
N THR A 387 19.27 2.04 -39.40
CA THR A 387 18.65 2.82 -38.31
C THR A 387 19.69 3.73 -37.67
N PRO A 388 20.15 4.81 -38.38
CA PRO A 388 21.34 5.56 -38.01
C PRO A 388 21.25 6.27 -36.66
N TRP A 389 20.04 6.57 -36.15
CA TRP A 389 19.83 7.40 -34.97
C TRP A 389 18.97 6.75 -33.88
N ILE A 390 18.39 5.58 -34.12
CA ILE A 390 17.40 4.96 -33.20
C ILE A 390 17.95 4.76 -31.79
N GLY A 391 19.22 4.36 -31.68
CA GLY A 391 19.86 4.15 -30.38
C GLY A 391 20.05 5.44 -29.59
N LEU A 392 20.35 6.57 -30.27
CA LEU A 392 20.44 7.87 -29.64
C LEU A 392 19.06 8.35 -29.18
N TRP A 393 18.03 8.21 -30.02
CA TRP A 393 16.68 8.64 -29.69
C TRP A 393 16.14 7.90 -28.48
N GLU A 394 16.31 6.57 -28.42
CA GLU A 394 15.86 5.77 -27.26
C GLU A 394 16.63 6.18 -25.98
N ARG A 395 17.93 6.46 -26.09
CA ARG A 395 18.71 6.92 -24.92
C ARG A 395 18.30 8.30 -24.43
N ILE A 396 17.92 9.22 -25.30
CA ILE A 396 17.38 10.52 -24.92
C ILE A 396 16.02 10.32 -24.24
N ASN A 397 15.15 9.48 -24.79
CA ASN A 397 13.85 9.14 -24.21
C ASN A 397 14.01 8.57 -22.79
N ILE A 398 14.87 7.59 -22.61
CA ILE A 398 15.16 7.00 -21.31
C ILE A 398 15.82 8.02 -20.38
N GLY A 399 16.84 8.74 -20.85
CA GLY A 399 17.64 9.69 -20.06
C GLY A 399 16.80 10.82 -19.46
N VAL A 400 15.84 11.37 -20.22
CA VAL A 400 14.95 12.41 -19.71
C VAL A 400 14.07 11.89 -18.57
N PHE A 401 13.58 10.65 -18.66
CA PHE A 401 12.80 10.04 -17.60
C PHE A 401 13.64 9.76 -16.36
N LEU A 402 14.83 9.17 -16.50
CA LEU A 402 15.74 8.94 -15.37
C LEU A 402 16.09 10.25 -14.65
N THR A 403 16.37 11.31 -15.42
CA THR A 403 16.64 12.64 -14.85
C THR A 403 15.42 13.20 -14.12
N TRP A 404 14.22 13.01 -14.68
CA TRP A 404 12.97 13.42 -14.03
C TRP A 404 12.75 12.67 -12.70
N VAL A 405 13.04 11.37 -12.62
CA VAL A 405 12.99 10.57 -11.40
C VAL A 405 13.95 11.12 -10.34
N VAL A 406 15.19 11.47 -10.72
CA VAL A 406 16.18 12.07 -9.81
C VAL A 406 15.69 13.40 -9.24
N VAL A 407 15.14 14.27 -10.10
CA VAL A 407 14.60 15.57 -9.68
C VAL A 407 13.40 15.38 -8.75
N LEU A 408 12.47 14.48 -9.08
CA LEU A 408 11.33 14.16 -8.21
C LEU A 408 11.79 13.64 -6.85
N ALA A 409 12.73 12.70 -6.83
CA ALA A 409 13.31 12.17 -5.58
C ALA A 409 13.93 13.29 -4.74
N THR A 410 14.69 14.18 -5.38
CA THR A 410 15.34 15.31 -4.70
C THR A 410 14.34 16.31 -4.13
N VAL A 411 13.27 16.63 -4.86
CA VAL A 411 12.19 17.51 -4.40
C VAL A 411 11.51 16.90 -3.17
N LEU A 412 11.18 15.60 -3.20
CA LEU A 412 10.54 14.91 -2.10
C LEU A 412 11.46 14.74 -0.87
N LEU A 413 12.77 14.56 -1.09
CA LEU A 413 13.76 14.49 -0.01
C LEU A 413 13.91 15.83 0.72
N ARG A 414 13.79 16.96 0.00
CA ARG A 414 13.90 18.31 0.56
C ARG A 414 12.58 18.83 1.15
N ALA A 415 11.45 18.26 0.81
CA ALA A 415 10.15 18.68 1.31
C ALA A 415 10.01 18.35 2.81
N PRO A 416 9.90 19.37 3.71
CA PRO A 416 9.65 19.11 5.13
C PRO A 416 8.22 18.57 5.30
N ARG A 417 8.04 17.57 6.17
CA ARG A 417 6.73 16.95 6.50
C ARG A 417 5.71 17.94 7.12
N ARG A 418 6.13 19.18 7.45
CA ARG A 418 5.34 20.22 8.13
C ARG A 418 4.28 20.91 7.26
N ALA A 419 4.29 20.76 5.95
CA ALA A 419 3.29 21.39 5.08
C ALA A 419 1.86 20.81 5.24
N ALA A 420 1.71 19.65 5.87
CA ALA A 420 0.39 19.06 6.14
C ALA A 420 -0.27 19.56 7.46
N ALA A 421 0.47 20.23 8.31
CA ALA A 421 -0.03 20.74 9.59
C ALA A 421 -0.33 22.26 9.59
N ALA A 422 0.22 23.01 8.65
CA ALA A 422 0.06 24.46 8.58
C ALA A 422 -1.27 24.91 7.97
N ASP A 423 -1.93 24.06 7.16
CA ASP A 423 -3.26 24.38 6.59
C ASP A 423 -4.42 24.19 7.59
N LEU A 424 -4.15 23.67 8.79
CA LEU A 424 -5.16 23.52 9.86
C LEU A 424 -5.23 24.70 10.84
N ALA A 425 -4.36 25.70 10.68
CA ALA A 425 -4.35 26.91 11.52
C ALA A 425 -4.97 28.13 10.81
N GLN A 426 -5.52 27.98 9.62
CA GLN A 426 -6.13 29.07 8.84
C GLN A 426 -7.53 28.72 8.32
N VAL A 427 -8.31 27.92 9.06
CA VAL A 427 -9.78 27.82 8.87
C VAL A 427 -10.44 27.93 10.22
#